data_685503fd9283bd61e2859e65bf5ba83f
#
_entry.id   685503fd9283bd61e2859e65bf5ba83f
#
_cell.length_a   1.000
_cell.length_b   1.000
_cell.length_c   1.000
_cell.angle_alpha   90.00
_cell.angle_beta   90.00
_cell.angle_gamma   90.00
#
_symmetry.space_group_name_H-M   'P 1'
#
loop_
_entity.id
_entity.type
_entity.pdbx_description
1 polymer ?
#
loop_
_entity_poly.entity_id
_entity_poly.type
_entity_poly.pdbx_seq_one_letter_code
_entity_poly.pdbx_strand_id
1 'polypeptide(L)'
;MTQQEQSQEQQQLHPNCTFVCLTEDVNNSETEPQHTSRPTTLDEAKEWIAENQSRDHYSCHNLAKIIVIDSNGEIEQIYTKKPEDFGVWKSWY
;
A
#
# COMPACT_ATOMS: atom_id res chain seq x y z
N MET A 1 21.68 12.46 -17.78
CA MET A 1 20.55 13.17 -17.71
C MET A 1 19.75 12.91 -16.47
N THR A 2 19.11 13.88 -16.06
CA THR A 2 18.58 13.94 -14.72
C THR A 2 17.29 13.21 -14.51
N GLN A 3 16.61 12.80 -15.58
CA GLN A 3 15.33 12.15 -15.42
C GLN A 3 15.42 10.85 -14.69
N GLN A 4 16.44 10.07 -14.98
CA GLN A 4 16.58 8.81 -14.28
C GLN A 4 16.83 9.02 -12.81
N GLU A 5 17.60 10.04 -12.51
CA GLU A 5 17.87 10.33 -11.12
C GLU A 5 16.61 10.71 -10.40
N GLN A 6 15.75 11.47 -11.06
CA GLN A 6 14.49 11.82 -10.43
C GLN A 6 13.62 10.62 -10.18
N SER A 7 13.59 9.69 -11.13
CA SER A 7 12.83 8.46 -10.90
C SER A 7 13.33 7.71 -9.71
N GLN A 8 14.65 7.64 -9.56
CA GLN A 8 15.21 6.95 -8.42
C GLN A 8 14.86 7.64 -7.14
N GLU A 9 14.86 8.95 -7.14
CA GLU A 9 14.48 9.68 -5.96
C GLU A 9 13.03 9.40 -5.58
N GLN A 10 12.16 9.30 -6.56
CA GLN A 10 10.77 8.97 -6.27
C GLN A 10 10.65 7.59 -5.67
N GLN A 11 11.48 6.67 -6.14
CA GLN A 11 11.47 5.33 -5.59
C GLN A 11 11.97 5.28 -4.17
N GLN A 12 12.66 6.33 -3.74
CA GLN A 12 13.18 6.40 -2.39
C GLN A 12 12.26 7.10 -1.41
N LEU A 13 11.00 7.30 -1.79
CA LEU A 13 10.03 7.82 -0.84
C LEU A 13 9.97 6.91 0.38
N HIS A 14 10.05 7.51 1.55
CA HIS A 14 10.02 6.78 2.82
C HIS A 14 11.19 5.81 2.96
N PRO A 15 12.43 6.30 2.82
CA PRO A 15 13.58 5.39 2.95
C PRO A 15 13.66 4.83 4.36
N ASN A 16 14.11 3.59 4.47
CA ASN A 16 14.31 2.91 5.74
C ASN A 16 13.02 2.73 6.54
N CYS A 17 11.90 2.68 5.86
CA CYS A 17 10.61 2.47 6.51
C CYS A 17 10.11 1.06 6.28
N THR A 18 9.20 0.64 7.14
CA THR A 18 8.47 -0.61 6.99
C THR A 18 7.11 -0.30 6.39
N PHE A 19 6.71 -1.08 5.40
CA PHE A 19 5.43 -0.90 4.71
C PHE A 19 4.50 -2.03 5.08
N VAL A 20 3.49 -1.74 5.88
CA VAL A 20 2.47 -2.72 6.25
C VAL A 20 1.31 -2.57 5.29
N CYS A 21 1.10 -3.58 4.48
CA CYS A 21 0.08 -3.58 3.43
C CYS A 21 -1.10 -4.42 3.87
N LEU A 22 -2.30 -3.95 3.58
CA LEU A 22 -3.51 -4.64 3.99
C LEU A 22 -4.56 -4.51 2.89
N THR A 23 -5.26 -5.60 2.62
CA THR A 23 -6.47 -5.56 1.79
C THR A 23 -7.58 -6.27 2.53
N GLU A 24 -8.81 -5.77 2.38
CA GLU A 24 -9.95 -6.39 3.01
C GLU A 24 -11.21 -6.08 2.23
N ASP A 25 -12.27 -6.84 2.53
CA ASP A 25 -13.57 -6.66 1.90
C ASP A 25 -14.40 -5.74 2.77
N VAL A 26 -14.62 -4.52 2.31
CA VAL A 26 -15.33 -3.54 3.13
C VAL A 26 -16.80 -3.92 3.28
N ASN A 27 -17.33 -4.79 2.43
CA ASN A 27 -18.73 -5.17 2.48
C ASN A 27 -18.99 -6.42 3.30
N ASN A 28 -17.94 -7.09 3.76
CA ASN A 28 -18.10 -8.33 4.50
C ASN A 28 -17.02 -8.45 5.54
N SER A 29 -17.34 -8.06 6.76
CA SER A 29 -16.36 -8.05 7.84
C SER A 29 -15.92 -9.44 8.27
N GLU A 30 -16.64 -10.47 7.82
CA GLU A 30 -16.25 -11.85 8.14
C GLU A 30 -15.16 -12.36 7.20
N THR A 31 -14.95 -11.67 6.06
CA THR A 31 -13.88 -12.05 5.16
C THR A 31 -12.54 -11.69 5.80
N GLU A 32 -11.63 -12.65 5.83
CA GLU A 32 -10.35 -12.47 6.49
C GLU A 32 -9.48 -11.51 5.68
N PRO A 33 -8.94 -10.46 6.30
CA PRO A 33 -8.06 -9.55 5.56
C PRO A 33 -6.72 -10.20 5.23
N GLN A 34 -6.10 -9.70 4.17
CA GLN A 34 -4.77 -10.14 3.78
C GLN A 34 -3.78 -9.04 4.09
N HIS A 35 -2.60 -9.40 4.58
CA HIS A 35 -1.62 -8.38 4.94
C HIS A 35 -0.21 -8.91 4.73
N THR A 36 0.74 -7.99 4.60
CA THR A 36 2.14 -8.32 4.49
C THR A 36 2.96 -7.10 4.90
N SER A 37 4.19 -7.35 5.32
CA SER A 37 5.16 -6.27 5.53
C SER A 37 6.44 -6.52 4.74
N ARG A 38 6.36 -7.36 3.69
CA ARG A 38 7.52 -7.70 2.88
C ARG A 38 8.00 -6.58 1.96
N PRO A 39 7.12 -5.78 1.36
CA PRO A 39 7.62 -4.75 0.44
C PRO A 39 8.57 -3.80 1.14
N THR A 40 9.58 -3.36 0.42
CA THR A 40 10.59 -2.45 0.96
C THR A 40 10.50 -1.06 0.35
N THR A 41 9.61 -0.85 -0.61
CA THR A 41 9.36 0.48 -1.18
C THR A 41 7.86 0.67 -1.33
N LEU A 42 7.48 1.93 -1.47
CA LEU A 42 6.07 2.24 -1.69
C LEU A 42 5.55 1.62 -2.97
N ASP A 43 6.36 1.64 -4.03
CA ASP A 43 5.95 1.05 -5.30
C ASP A 43 5.71 -0.45 -5.15
N GLU A 44 6.60 -1.15 -4.44
CA GLU A 44 6.40 -2.57 -4.22
C GLU A 44 5.15 -2.83 -3.39
N ALA A 45 4.88 -1.96 -2.42
CA ALA A 45 3.69 -2.11 -1.61
C ALA A 45 2.43 -1.99 -2.46
N LYS A 46 2.41 -1.01 -3.36
CA LYS A 46 1.26 -0.83 -4.25
C LYS A 46 1.11 -2.00 -5.21
N GLU A 47 2.24 -2.53 -5.69
CA GLU A 47 2.20 -3.71 -6.56
C GLU A 47 1.63 -4.92 -5.85
N TRP A 48 2.05 -5.14 -4.61
CA TRP A 48 1.53 -6.28 -3.85
C TRP A 48 0.01 -6.17 -3.71
N ILE A 49 -0.47 -4.97 -3.43
CA ILE A 49 -1.90 -4.76 -3.27
C ILE A 49 -2.63 -5.02 -4.58
N ALA A 50 -2.10 -4.50 -5.69
CA ALA A 50 -2.74 -4.70 -6.99
C ALA A 50 -2.81 -6.19 -7.33
N GLU A 51 -1.72 -6.92 -7.10
CA GLU A 51 -1.71 -8.35 -7.35
C GLU A 51 -2.69 -9.08 -6.47
N ASN A 52 -2.73 -8.71 -5.19
CA ASN A 52 -3.62 -9.38 -4.26
C ASN A 52 -5.07 -9.16 -4.65
N GLN A 53 -5.42 -7.93 -5.02
CA GLN A 53 -6.79 -7.62 -5.38
C GLN A 53 -7.20 -8.23 -6.72
N SER A 54 -6.24 -8.63 -7.54
CA SER A 54 -6.56 -9.23 -8.83
C SER A 54 -6.74 -10.73 -8.76
N ARG A 55 -6.45 -11.36 -7.63
CA ARG A 55 -6.60 -12.82 -7.49
C ARG A 55 -8.07 -13.18 -7.31
N ASP A 56 -8.43 -14.35 -7.83
CA ASP A 56 -9.82 -14.78 -7.81
C ASP A 56 -10.42 -14.78 -6.41
N HIS A 57 -9.65 -15.26 -5.43
CA HIS A 57 -10.17 -15.39 -4.08
C HIS A 57 -10.28 -14.03 -3.37
N TYR A 58 -9.56 -13.04 -3.84
CA TYR A 58 -9.49 -11.75 -3.15
C TYR A 58 -9.95 -10.60 -4.02
N SER A 59 -10.65 -10.91 -5.11
CA SER A 59 -11.16 -9.84 -5.98
C SER A 59 -12.20 -8.99 -5.26
N CYS A 60 -12.79 -9.50 -4.18
CA CYS A 60 -13.72 -8.72 -3.36
C CYS A 60 -13.04 -7.84 -2.33
N HIS A 61 -11.72 -7.94 -2.18
CA HIS A 61 -10.98 -7.12 -1.24
C HIS A 61 -10.78 -5.73 -1.82
N ASN A 62 -11.77 -4.90 -1.65
CA ASN A 62 -11.82 -3.60 -2.34
C ASN A 62 -11.30 -2.45 -1.49
N LEU A 63 -10.90 -2.70 -0.26
CA LEU A 63 -10.23 -1.70 0.56
C LEU A 63 -8.75 -2.04 0.64
N ALA A 64 -7.90 -1.04 0.39
CA ALA A 64 -6.46 -1.24 0.49
C ALA A 64 -5.86 -0.17 1.40
N LYS A 65 -4.86 -0.55 2.16
CA LYS A 65 -4.20 0.36 3.10
C LYS A 65 -2.71 0.05 3.13
N ILE A 66 -1.91 1.10 3.16
CA ILE A 66 -0.46 0.97 3.37
C ILE A 66 -0.10 1.87 4.54
N ILE A 67 0.43 1.28 5.59
CA ILE A 67 0.90 2.02 6.75
C ILE A 67 2.41 2.06 6.69
N VAL A 68 2.98 3.26 6.67
CA VAL A 68 4.42 3.45 6.57
C VAL A 68 4.94 3.76 7.96
N ILE A 69 5.84 2.90 8.45
CA ILE A 69 6.39 3.00 9.81
C ILE A 69 7.87 3.29 9.69
N ASP A 70 8.33 4.36 10.34
CA ASP A 70 9.73 4.77 10.23
C ASP A 70 10.62 3.92 11.12
N SER A 71 11.92 4.20 11.11
CA SER A 71 12.89 3.38 11.83
C SER A 71 12.75 3.52 13.34
N ASN A 72 12.00 4.49 13.82
CA ASN A 72 11.72 4.64 15.25
C ASN A 72 10.44 3.93 15.66
N GLY A 73 9.76 3.28 14.73
CA GLY A 73 8.52 2.57 15.04
C GLY A 73 7.30 3.47 15.01
N GLU A 74 7.40 4.68 14.49
CA GLU A 74 6.29 5.62 14.45
C GLU A 74 5.70 5.68 13.05
N ILE A 75 4.41 5.94 12.98
CA ILE A 75 3.72 6.04 11.69
C ILE A 75 4.14 7.32 11.01
N GLU A 76 4.72 7.18 9.81
CA GLU A 76 5.14 8.32 9.03
C GLU A 76 4.05 8.73 8.04
N GLN A 77 3.29 7.77 7.51
CA GLN A 77 2.28 8.05 6.50
C GLN A 77 1.29 6.89 6.46
N ILE A 78 0.05 7.18 6.08
CA ILE A 78 -0.95 6.15 5.83
C ILE A 78 -1.57 6.45 4.47
N TYR A 79 -1.60 5.44 3.59
CA TYR A 79 -2.24 5.52 2.29
C TYR A 79 -3.44 4.60 2.29
N THR A 80 -4.55 5.05 1.71
CA THR A 80 -5.74 4.22 1.56
C THR A 80 -6.27 4.32 0.14
N LYS A 81 -6.95 3.25 -0.28
CA LYS A 81 -7.61 3.20 -1.56
C LYS A 81 -8.91 2.44 -1.36
N LYS A 82 -10.03 3.15 -1.35
CA LYS A 82 -11.36 2.59 -1.11
C LYS A 82 -12.11 2.51 -2.43
N PRO A 83 -13.23 1.76 -2.48
CA PRO A 83 -14.00 1.68 -3.73
C PRO A 83 -14.42 3.05 -4.25
N GLU A 84 -14.80 3.96 -3.36
CA GLU A 84 -15.24 5.29 -3.78
C GLU A 84 -14.10 6.18 -4.27
N ASP A 85 -12.87 5.72 -4.13
CA ASP A 85 -11.72 6.50 -4.60
C ASP A 85 -11.36 6.19 -6.05
N PHE A 86 -12.04 5.22 -6.66
CA PHE A 86 -11.86 4.90 -8.08
C PHE A 86 -10.41 4.65 -8.46
N GLY A 87 -9.72 3.89 -7.62
CA GLY A 87 -8.34 3.51 -7.92
C GLY A 87 -7.30 4.53 -7.55
N VAL A 88 -7.68 5.62 -6.91
CA VAL A 88 -6.75 6.67 -6.53
C VAL A 88 -6.32 6.48 -5.08
N TRP A 89 -5.02 6.50 -4.83
CA TRP A 89 -4.49 6.41 -3.48
C TRP A 89 -4.59 7.76 -2.80
N LYS A 90 -5.04 7.75 -1.56
CA LYS A 90 -5.10 8.96 -0.73
C LYS A 90 -4.14 8.83 0.44
N SER A 91 -3.54 9.92 0.83
CA SER A 91 -2.61 9.93 1.96
C SER A 91 -3.23 10.70 3.13
N TRP A 92 -2.92 10.25 4.34
CA TRP A 92 -3.67 10.69 5.52
C TRP A 92 -2.81 11.28 6.63
N TYR A 93 -1.55 11.44 6.43
CA TYR A 93 -0.71 11.98 7.52
C TYR A 93 -0.03 13.27 7.15
#